data_221dd800964e5bc888770dfc364f2653
#
_entry.id   221dd800964e5bc888770dfc364f2653
#
_cell.length_a   1.000
_cell.length_b   1.000
_cell.length_c   1.000
_cell.angle_alpha   90.00
_cell.angle_beta   90.00
_cell.angle_gamma   90.00
#
_symmetry.space_group_name_H-M   'P 1'
#
loop_
_entity.id
_entity.type
_entity.pdbx_description
1 polymer ?
#
loop_
_entity_poly.entity_id
_entity_poly.type
_entity_poly.pdbx_seq_one_letter_code
_entity_poly.pdbx_strand_id
1 'polypeptide(L)'
;TPDERHGVWEKLEKKYRPWLSMDGLPFYGRYAHWQWKPHIYLNPLYYIDYCMAGTVAFQVWTLSLQDRRAAWEKYLAFVDQAGTKTFADLCQSVGLRIPYEDGCIREIGSGIRDWLKAHAPVEA
;
A
#
# COMPACT_ATOMS: atom_id res chain seq x y z
N THR A 1 -13.31 -22.96 11.88
CA THR A 1 -12.84 -22.77 13.27
C THR A 1 -11.91 -21.58 13.37
N PRO A 2 -11.70 -20.97 14.54
CA PRO A 2 -10.70 -19.91 14.73
C PRO A 2 -9.29 -20.36 14.36
N ASP A 3 -8.93 -21.59 14.70
CA ASP A 3 -7.58 -22.12 14.45
C ASP A 3 -7.30 -22.31 12.95
N GLU A 4 -8.28 -22.72 12.16
CA GLU A 4 -8.14 -22.75 10.70
C GLU A 4 -7.88 -21.38 10.13
N ARG A 5 -8.55 -20.33 10.64
CA ARG A 5 -8.34 -18.94 10.22
C ARG A 5 -6.97 -18.43 10.65
N HIS A 6 -6.51 -18.78 11.85
CA HIS A 6 -5.14 -18.51 12.31
C HIS A 6 -4.13 -19.12 11.34
N GLY A 7 -4.31 -20.37 10.94
CA GLY A 7 -3.42 -21.05 9.98
C GLY A 7 -3.42 -20.43 8.59
N VAL A 8 -4.55 -19.92 8.11
CA VAL A 8 -4.60 -19.17 6.84
C VAL A 8 -3.84 -17.85 6.97
N TRP A 9 -4.06 -17.12 8.07
CA TRP A 9 -3.39 -15.85 8.31
C TRP A 9 -1.87 -16.02 8.45
N GLU A 10 -1.42 -17.06 9.17
CA GLU A 10 -0.02 -17.44 9.28
C GLU A 10 0.65 -17.63 7.91
N LYS A 11 0.02 -18.38 7.02
CA LYS A 11 0.53 -18.61 5.66
C LYS A 11 0.67 -17.29 4.88
N LEU A 12 -0.31 -16.40 5.00
CA LEU A 12 -0.27 -15.09 4.35
C LEU A 12 0.83 -14.20 4.93
N GLU A 13 0.95 -14.14 6.27
CA GLU A 13 2.01 -13.37 6.93
C GLU A 13 3.40 -13.85 6.50
N LYS A 14 3.67 -15.14 6.56
CA LYS A 14 4.95 -15.71 6.14
C LYS A 14 5.24 -15.48 4.66
N LYS A 15 4.22 -15.46 3.82
CA LYS A 15 4.38 -15.20 2.38
C LYS A 15 4.68 -13.75 2.07
N TYR A 16 3.94 -12.82 2.67
CA TYR A 16 3.96 -11.41 2.29
C TYR A 16 4.77 -10.51 3.22
N ARG A 17 5.06 -10.99 4.44
CA ARG A 17 5.88 -10.28 5.44
C ARG A 17 6.91 -11.22 6.10
N PRO A 18 7.74 -11.93 5.32
CA PRO A 18 8.67 -12.94 5.84
C PRO A 18 9.73 -12.39 6.81
N TRP A 19 9.95 -11.07 6.81
CA TRP A 19 10.89 -10.40 7.71
C TRP A 19 10.31 -10.13 9.10
N LEU A 20 9.02 -10.38 9.31
CA LEU A 20 8.34 -10.06 10.55
C LEU A 20 8.23 -11.32 11.43
N SER A 21 8.92 -11.33 12.58
CA SER A 21 8.73 -12.37 13.60
C SER A 21 7.67 -11.92 14.61
N MET A 22 6.78 -12.84 14.94
CA MET A 22 5.75 -12.69 15.97
C MET A 22 6.06 -13.58 17.18
N ASP A 23 7.26 -14.17 17.24
CA ASP A 23 7.65 -15.10 18.28
C ASP A 23 7.64 -14.44 19.65
N GLY A 24 7.16 -15.18 20.66
CA GLY A 24 7.06 -14.68 22.02
C GLY A 24 5.91 -13.71 22.31
N LEU A 25 5.13 -13.33 21.31
CA LEU A 25 3.96 -12.46 21.48
C LEU A 25 2.68 -13.30 21.65
N PRO A 26 2.02 -13.31 22.83
CA PRO A 26 0.94 -14.27 23.13
C PRO A 26 -0.24 -14.24 22.15
N PHE A 27 -0.62 -13.06 21.64
CA PHE A 27 -1.72 -12.88 20.69
C PHE A 27 -1.21 -12.97 19.25
N TYR A 28 -0.17 -12.22 18.93
CA TYR A 28 0.38 -12.15 17.57
C TYR A 28 1.06 -13.44 17.14
N GLY A 29 1.77 -14.13 18.05
CA GLY A 29 2.44 -15.40 17.77
C GLY A 29 1.49 -16.55 17.42
N ARG A 30 0.19 -16.42 17.78
CA ARG A 30 -0.86 -17.34 17.33
C ARG A 30 -1.49 -16.94 16.01
N TYR A 31 -1.00 -15.88 15.38
CA TYR A 31 -1.55 -15.30 14.15
C TYR A 31 -3.04 -14.92 14.28
N ALA A 32 -3.46 -14.51 15.47
CA ALA A 32 -4.84 -14.15 15.79
C ALA A 32 -5.22 -12.71 15.44
N HIS A 33 -4.26 -11.89 15.03
CA HIS A 33 -4.45 -10.45 14.84
C HIS A 33 -5.28 -10.06 13.60
N TRP A 34 -5.67 -11.00 12.75
CA TRP A 34 -6.72 -10.78 11.75
C TRP A 34 -8.04 -10.37 12.41
N GLN A 35 -8.28 -10.79 13.65
CA GLN A 35 -9.46 -10.45 14.44
C GLN A 35 -9.57 -8.94 14.72
N TRP A 36 -8.45 -8.23 14.68
CA TRP A 36 -8.42 -6.77 14.85
C TRP A 36 -8.72 -6.00 13.56
N LYS A 37 -8.99 -6.69 12.47
CA LYS A 37 -9.32 -6.06 11.19
C LYS A 37 -10.85 -5.95 11.06
N PRO A 38 -11.46 -4.83 11.50
CA PRO A 38 -12.93 -4.67 11.44
C PRO A 38 -13.46 -4.80 10.01
N HIS A 39 -12.64 -4.46 9.02
CA HIS A 39 -12.99 -4.58 7.60
C HIS A 39 -13.34 -6.00 7.17
N ILE A 40 -12.77 -7.04 7.81
CA ILE A 40 -13.11 -8.44 7.51
C ILE A 40 -14.57 -8.74 7.86
N TYR A 41 -15.12 -8.07 8.87
CA TYR A 41 -16.45 -8.34 9.41
C TYR A 41 -17.51 -7.34 8.95
N LEU A 42 -17.14 -6.06 8.93
CA LEU A 42 -18.08 -4.96 8.74
C LEU A 42 -18.10 -4.44 7.30
N ASN A 43 -16.96 -4.46 6.63
CA ASN A 43 -16.80 -3.93 5.27
C ASN A 43 -15.92 -4.88 4.45
N PRO A 44 -16.41 -6.07 4.09
CA PRO A 44 -15.63 -7.03 3.31
C PRO A 44 -15.21 -6.40 1.97
N LEU A 45 -13.99 -6.71 1.56
CA LEU A 45 -13.33 -6.21 0.34
C LEU A 45 -12.88 -4.73 0.38
N TYR A 46 -13.31 -3.93 1.35
CA TYR A 46 -12.95 -2.52 1.43
C TYR A 46 -11.46 -2.28 1.74
N TYR A 47 -10.80 -3.21 2.45
CA TYR A 47 -9.44 -2.98 2.95
C TYR A 47 -8.39 -2.78 1.84
N ILE A 48 -8.64 -3.27 0.63
CA ILE A 48 -7.78 -3.07 -0.55
C ILE A 48 -7.68 -1.61 -0.97
N ASP A 49 -8.71 -0.79 -0.69
CA ASP A 49 -8.77 0.61 -1.09
C ASP A 49 -7.63 1.42 -0.47
N TYR A 50 -7.21 1.08 0.75
CA TYR A 50 -6.04 1.70 1.39
C TYR A 50 -4.73 1.39 0.65
N CYS A 51 -4.60 0.20 0.10
CA CYS A 51 -3.42 -0.17 -0.69
C CYS A 51 -3.40 0.59 -2.02
N MET A 52 -4.56 0.74 -2.66
CA MET A 52 -4.69 1.50 -3.90
C MET A 52 -4.42 2.99 -3.67
N ALA A 53 -5.02 3.58 -2.64
CA ALA A 53 -4.77 4.97 -2.26
C ALA A 53 -3.30 5.22 -1.90
N GLY A 54 -2.69 4.34 -1.11
CA GLY A 54 -1.27 4.39 -0.77
C GLY A 54 -0.36 4.32 -2.00
N THR A 55 -0.71 3.48 -2.97
CA THR A 55 0.04 3.35 -4.23
C THR A 55 -0.03 4.64 -5.05
N VAL A 56 -1.19 5.27 -5.14
CA VAL A 56 -1.34 6.59 -5.80
C VAL A 56 -0.52 7.66 -5.07
N ALA A 57 -0.60 7.69 -3.74
CA ALA A 57 0.17 8.64 -2.93
C ALA A 57 1.68 8.51 -3.17
N PHE A 58 2.20 7.28 -3.25
CA PHE A 58 3.61 7.04 -3.55
C PHE A 58 4.00 7.43 -4.99
N GLN A 59 3.10 7.28 -5.97
CA GLN A 59 3.36 7.80 -7.31
C GLN A 59 3.51 9.32 -7.31
N VAL A 60 2.58 10.03 -6.68
CA VAL A 60 2.63 11.49 -6.55
C VAL A 60 3.89 11.93 -5.79
N TRP A 61 4.23 11.22 -4.70
CA TRP A 61 5.45 11.49 -3.95
C TRP A 61 6.71 11.31 -4.82
N THR A 62 6.82 10.21 -5.55
CA THR A 62 7.97 9.97 -6.45
C THR A 62 8.09 11.07 -7.51
N LEU A 63 6.97 11.50 -8.09
CA LEU A 63 6.94 12.62 -9.02
C LEU A 63 7.41 13.93 -8.36
N SER A 64 7.03 14.15 -7.10
CA SER A 64 7.41 15.35 -6.36
C SER A 64 8.90 15.47 -6.08
N LEU A 65 9.64 14.37 -6.11
CA LEU A 65 11.10 14.35 -6.01
C LEU A 65 11.78 14.90 -7.28
N GLN A 66 11.09 14.84 -8.41
CA GLN A 66 11.56 15.33 -9.70
C GLN A 66 11.08 16.76 -9.96
N ASP A 67 9.78 16.97 -9.85
CA ASP A 67 9.11 18.27 -10.01
C ASP A 67 7.96 18.39 -9.03
N ARG A 68 8.20 19.11 -7.94
CA ARG A 68 7.22 19.32 -6.88
C ARG A 68 5.96 20.05 -7.35
N ARG A 69 6.13 21.03 -8.27
CA ARG A 69 5.00 21.82 -8.77
C ARG A 69 4.11 20.98 -9.67
N ALA A 70 4.68 20.29 -10.63
CA ALA A 70 3.94 19.40 -11.53
C ALA A 70 3.23 18.26 -10.77
N ALA A 71 3.88 17.68 -9.76
CA ALA A 71 3.28 16.68 -8.91
C ALA A 71 2.08 17.22 -8.11
N TRP A 72 2.18 18.45 -7.60
CA TRP A 72 1.09 19.11 -6.88
C TRP A 72 -0.10 19.44 -7.80
N GLU A 73 0.15 19.98 -8.97
CA GLU A 73 -0.89 20.25 -9.97
C GLU A 73 -1.62 18.95 -10.38
N LYS A 74 -0.88 17.86 -10.57
CA LYS A 74 -1.44 16.54 -10.85
C LYS A 74 -2.29 16.01 -9.68
N TYR A 75 -1.82 16.17 -8.45
CA TYR A 75 -2.56 15.78 -7.25
C TYR A 75 -3.87 16.56 -7.12
N LEU A 76 -3.86 17.86 -7.31
CA LEU A 76 -5.06 18.68 -7.28
C LEU A 76 -6.06 18.25 -8.36
N ALA A 77 -5.58 18.02 -9.59
CA ALA A 77 -6.43 17.54 -10.68
C ALA A 77 -7.04 16.15 -10.39
N PHE A 78 -6.33 15.29 -9.64
CA PHE A 78 -6.87 14.03 -9.16
C PHE A 78 -7.99 14.23 -8.14
N VAL A 79 -7.77 15.09 -7.14
CA VAL A 79 -8.73 15.35 -6.05
C VAL A 79 -9.98 16.05 -6.58
N ASP A 80 -9.85 17.01 -7.48
CA ASP A 80 -10.97 17.77 -8.05
C ASP A 80 -11.96 16.90 -8.83
N GLN A 81 -11.50 15.76 -9.32
CA GLN A 81 -12.31 14.79 -10.06
C GLN A 81 -12.82 13.63 -9.19
N ALA A 82 -12.49 13.63 -7.89
CA ALA A 82 -12.92 12.56 -6.98
C ALA A 82 -14.46 12.47 -6.92
N GLY A 83 -14.96 11.22 -6.96
CA GLY A 83 -16.41 10.96 -6.97
C GLY A 83 -17.10 11.15 -8.31
N THR A 84 -16.42 11.63 -9.37
CA THR A 84 -17.00 11.81 -10.70
C THR A 84 -16.64 10.71 -11.69
N LYS A 85 -15.65 9.88 -11.37
CA LYS A 85 -15.10 8.85 -12.23
C LYS A 85 -14.84 7.56 -11.45
N THR A 86 -14.67 6.47 -12.18
CA THR A 86 -14.10 5.26 -11.57
C THR A 86 -12.65 5.51 -11.12
N PHE A 87 -12.14 4.71 -10.19
CA PHE A 87 -10.76 4.85 -9.72
C PHE A 87 -9.74 4.70 -10.87
N ALA A 88 -9.97 3.76 -11.79
CA ALA A 88 -9.11 3.55 -12.94
C ALA A 88 -9.10 4.78 -13.87
N ASP A 89 -10.28 5.27 -14.24
CA ASP A 89 -10.41 6.45 -15.09
C ASP A 89 -9.82 7.69 -14.44
N LEU A 90 -9.95 7.81 -13.12
CA LEU A 90 -9.39 8.90 -12.35
C LEU A 90 -7.86 8.90 -12.41
N CYS A 91 -7.22 7.74 -12.18
CA CYS A 91 -5.77 7.60 -12.33
C CYS A 91 -5.32 7.98 -13.74
N GLN A 92 -5.95 7.41 -14.75
CA GLN A 92 -5.61 7.67 -16.16
C GLN A 92 -5.80 9.13 -16.57
N SER A 93 -6.85 9.79 -16.08
CA SER A 93 -7.15 11.18 -16.43
C SER A 93 -6.07 12.17 -16.02
N VAL A 94 -5.25 11.82 -15.03
CA VAL A 94 -4.13 12.63 -14.57
C VAL A 94 -2.76 12.01 -14.89
N GLY A 95 -2.74 10.96 -15.72
CA GLY A 95 -1.52 10.27 -16.13
C GLY A 95 -0.79 9.57 -14.99
N LEU A 96 -1.56 9.02 -14.03
CA LEU A 96 -1.07 8.08 -13.03
C LEU A 96 -1.37 6.65 -13.48
N ARG A 97 -0.51 5.72 -13.13
CA ARG A 97 -0.73 4.30 -13.39
C ARG A 97 -1.73 3.73 -12.42
N ILE A 98 -2.54 2.80 -12.92
CA ILE A 98 -3.46 2.06 -12.08
C ILE A 98 -2.66 1.06 -11.22
N PRO A 99 -2.87 1.01 -9.88
CA PRO A 99 -2.06 0.18 -8.97
C PRO A 99 -1.94 -1.29 -9.34
N TYR A 100 -2.95 -1.87 -9.96
CA TYR A 100 -2.97 -3.28 -10.37
C TYR A 100 -2.50 -3.54 -11.80
N GLU A 101 -1.99 -2.53 -12.52
CA GLU A 101 -1.28 -2.73 -13.78
C GLU A 101 0.08 -3.39 -13.54
N ASP A 102 0.46 -4.27 -14.46
CA ASP A 102 1.74 -4.96 -14.38
C ASP A 102 2.91 -3.98 -14.28
N GLY A 103 3.75 -4.21 -13.30
CA GLY A 103 4.95 -3.41 -13.06
C GLY A 103 4.73 -2.11 -12.26
N CYS A 104 3.50 -1.64 -12.05
CA CYS A 104 3.24 -0.40 -11.29
C CYS A 104 3.86 -0.44 -9.88
N ILE A 105 3.55 -1.46 -9.10
CA ILE A 105 4.09 -1.61 -7.74
C ILE A 105 5.62 -1.78 -7.74
N ARG A 106 6.17 -2.47 -8.73
CA ARG A 106 7.63 -2.67 -8.85
C ARG A 106 8.35 -1.35 -9.11
N GLU A 107 7.83 -0.53 -9.99
CA GLU A 107 8.39 0.78 -10.31
C GLU A 107 8.38 1.71 -9.10
N ILE A 108 7.24 1.82 -8.42
CA ILE A 108 7.10 2.61 -7.19
C ILE A 108 8.04 2.10 -6.10
N GLY A 109 8.07 0.78 -5.88
CA GLY A 109 8.94 0.15 -4.90
C GLY A 109 10.44 0.38 -5.18
N SER A 110 10.84 0.43 -6.45
CA SER A 110 12.20 0.80 -6.84
C SER A 110 12.52 2.25 -6.46
N GLY A 111 11.65 3.19 -6.78
CA GLY A 111 11.83 4.59 -6.43
C GLY A 111 11.95 4.82 -4.92
N ILE A 112 11.07 4.17 -4.14
CA ILE A 112 11.12 4.25 -2.67
C ILE A 112 12.44 3.67 -2.13
N ARG A 113 12.84 2.50 -2.62
CA ARG A 113 14.09 1.84 -2.20
C ARG A 113 15.32 2.71 -2.49
N ASP A 114 15.37 3.30 -3.66
CA ASP A 114 16.50 4.13 -4.07
C ASP A 114 16.57 5.41 -3.22
N TRP A 115 15.43 6.01 -2.92
CA TRP A 115 15.34 7.13 -2.00
C TRP A 115 15.80 6.75 -0.58
N LEU A 116 15.33 5.62 -0.04
CA LEU A 116 15.73 5.13 1.27
C LEU A 116 17.24 4.87 1.35
N LYS A 117 17.85 4.29 0.31
CA LYS A 117 19.29 4.08 0.26
C LYS A 117 20.07 5.40 0.28
N ALA A 118 19.56 6.40 -0.42
CA ALA A 118 20.22 7.72 -0.48
C ALA A 118 20.09 8.51 0.83
N HIS A 119 19.08 8.20 1.67
CA HIS A 119 18.77 8.92 2.91
C HIS A 119 18.90 8.04 4.17
N ALA A 120 19.43 6.82 4.03
CA ALA A 120 19.71 5.98 5.19
C ALA A 120 20.70 6.70 6.13
N PRO A 121 20.49 6.65 7.45
CA PRO A 121 21.49 7.15 8.37
C PRO A 121 22.79 6.40 8.13
N VAL A 122 23.90 7.14 8.05
CA VAL A 122 25.23 6.53 8.08
C VAL A 122 25.36 5.87 9.43
N GLU A 123 25.50 4.54 9.45
CA GLU A 123 25.79 3.83 10.70
C GLU A 123 27.06 4.41 11.30
N ALA A 124 26.95 4.95 12.51
CA ALA A 124 28.06 5.53 13.26
C ALA A 124 28.90 4.45 13.91
#